data_82c8b33074b5d08417cfcd517f10367f
#
_entry.id   82c8b33074b5d08417cfcd517f10367f
#
_cell.length_a   1.000
_cell.length_b   1.000
_cell.length_c   1.000
_cell.angle_alpha   90.00
_cell.angle_beta   90.00
_cell.angle_gamma   90.00
#
_symmetry.space_group_name_H-M   'P 1'
#
loop_
_entity.id
_entity.type
_entity.pdbx_description
1 polymer ?
#
loop_
_entity_poly.entity_id
_entity_poly.type
_entity_poly.pdbx_seq_one_letter_code
_entity_poly.pdbx_strand_id
1 'polypeptide(L)'
;MVPLLLHTVPVVGHPAGRNGRSICKATSVSTENPNPPQPGQVDAGAATRHEQLARDIAEVPAVEVITTAAIHMMSAAAVKCGLAEGEDAADHLDLDEARRLITALAGLVTAAAPDLGSQHAAPLRDGLKSLQLAFREASVIPDPPGQGPGEKFTGPVA
;
A
#
# COMPACT_ATOMS: atom_id res chain seq x y z
N MET A 1 -46.90 17.51 10.27
CA MET A 1 -47.00 18.70 9.42
C MET A 1 -45.82 19.59 9.80
N VAL A 2 -44.65 19.43 9.12
CA VAL A 2 -43.41 20.16 9.41
C VAL A 2 -42.93 20.73 8.08
N PRO A 3 -42.64 22.02 7.94
CA PRO A 3 -42.34 22.63 6.64
C PRO A 3 -40.91 22.40 6.20
N LEU A 4 -40.81 22.11 4.93
CA LEU A 4 -39.57 22.01 4.13
C LEU A 4 -38.91 23.41 4.03
N LEU A 5 -37.70 23.58 4.53
CA LEU A 5 -36.86 24.76 4.32
C LEU A 5 -35.91 24.48 3.15
N LEU A 6 -36.25 25.03 1.97
CA LEU A 6 -35.37 25.14 0.84
C LEU A 6 -34.26 26.17 1.15
N HIS A 7 -33.01 25.73 1.22
CA HIS A 7 -31.85 26.64 1.20
C HIS A 7 -31.35 26.83 -0.24
N THR A 8 -31.63 28.03 -0.74
CA THR A 8 -31.13 28.51 -2.04
C THR A 8 -29.70 28.96 -1.91
N VAL A 9 -28.78 28.35 -2.68
CA VAL A 9 -27.38 28.74 -2.75
C VAL A 9 -27.22 29.87 -3.77
N PRO A 10 -26.58 31.01 -3.46
CA PRO A 10 -26.34 32.09 -4.45
C PRO A 10 -25.15 31.74 -5.34
N VAL A 11 -25.38 31.83 -6.65
CA VAL A 11 -24.38 31.83 -7.71
C VAL A 11 -23.63 33.16 -7.66
N VAL A 12 -22.32 33.11 -7.33
CA VAL A 12 -21.44 34.29 -7.41
C VAL A 12 -20.78 34.33 -8.79
N GLY A 13 -21.08 35.42 -9.50
CA GLY A 13 -20.62 35.70 -10.86
C GLY A 13 -19.10 36.02 -10.90
N HIS A 14 -18.50 35.59 -12.00
CA HIS A 14 -17.15 35.98 -12.42
C HIS A 14 -17.12 37.42 -12.95
N PRO A 15 -16.14 38.24 -12.61
CA PRO A 15 -15.77 39.39 -13.39
C PRO A 15 -14.58 39.08 -14.30
N ALA A 16 -14.75 39.27 -15.58
CA ALA A 16 -13.69 39.37 -16.56
C ALA A 16 -12.87 40.66 -16.34
N GLY A 17 -11.58 40.55 -16.15
CA GLY A 17 -10.62 41.65 -16.01
C GLY A 17 -9.43 41.46 -16.93
N ARG A 18 -9.31 42.42 -17.83
CA ARG A 18 -8.41 42.60 -18.98
C ARG A 18 -6.94 42.89 -18.56
N ASN A 19 -6.02 42.39 -19.39
CA ASN A 19 -4.73 42.96 -19.79
C ASN A 19 -3.69 43.39 -18.72
N GLY A 20 -2.63 42.63 -18.66
CA GLY A 20 -1.31 43.04 -18.19
C GLY A 20 -0.24 42.33 -18.98
N ARG A 21 0.30 42.95 -20.05
CA ARG A 21 1.51 42.50 -20.74
C ARG A 21 2.67 42.59 -19.75
N SER A 22 3.14 41.50 -19.24
CA SER A 22 4.44 41.42 -18.56
C SER A 22 5.36 40.61 -19.45
N ILE A 23 6.40 41.28 -19.92
CA ILE A 23 7.48 40.74 -20.74
C ILE A 23 8.32 39.87 -19.84
N CYS A 24 8.04 38.58 -19.80
CA CYS A 24 8.97 37.61 -19.20
C CYS A 24 10.08 37.33 -20.19
N LYS A 25 11.25 37.87 -19.84
CA LYS A 25 12.56 37.62 -20.43
C LYS A 25 12.77 36.12 -20.53
N ALA A 26 12.73 35.58 -21.72
CA ALA A 26 13.02 34.18 -22.02
C ALA A 26 14.48 33.91 -21.67
N THR A 27 14.73 33.32 -20.52
CA THR A 27 15.99 32.62 -20.26
C THR A 27 15.85 31.25 -20.91
N SER A 28 16.37 31.16 -22.13
CA SER A 28 16.54 29.88 -22.82
C SER A 28 17.53 29.04 -22.05
N VAL A 29 17.04 28.14 -21.21
CA VAL A 29 17.81 27.01 -20.74
C VAL A 29 17.91 26.05 -21.92
N SER A 30 19.02 26.11 -22.63
CA SER A 30 19.45 25.08 -23.60
C SER A 30 19.64 23.77 -22.85
N THR A 31 18.61 22.96 -22.77
CA THR A 31 18.74 21.53 -22.51
C THR A 31 19.00 20.82 -23.83
N GLU A 32 20.11 21.18 -24.43
CA GLU A 32 20.72 20.37 -25.48
C GLU A 32 21.45 19.21 -24.79
N ASN A 33 20.75 18.08 -24.70
CA ASN A 33 21.39 16.80 -24.40
C ASN A 33 21.96 16.28 -25.72
N PRO A 34 23.27 16.39 -25.92
CA PRO A 34 23.90 16.13 -27.23
C PRO A 34 24.02 14.66 -27.58
N ASN A 35 23.40 13.76 -26.83
CA ASN A 35 23.50 12.34 -27.12
C ASN A 35 22.14 11.66 -26.95
N PRO A 36 21.47 11.24 -28.05
CA PRO A 36 20.26 10.40 -27.92
C PRO A 36 20.66 9.09 -27.22
N PRO A 37 19.84 8.56 -26.30
CA PRO A 37 20.17 7.32 -25.61
C PRO A 37 20.37 6.21 -26.64
N GLN A 38 21.57 5.66 -26.67
CA GLN A 38 21.89 4.53 -27.53
C GLN A 38 21.16 3.30 -27.03
N PRO A 39 20.48 2.50 -27.88
CA PRO A 39 19.65 1.38 -27.50
C PRO A 39 20.32 0.30 -26.64
N GLY A 40 21.63 0.28 -26.54
CA GLY A 40 22.40 -0.69 -25.76
C GLY A 40 22.83 -0.23 -24.36
N GLN A 41 22.67 1.06 -24.00
CA GLN A 41 23.14 1.56 -22.69
C GLN A 41 22.14 1.42 -21.55
N VAL A 42 20.86 1.40 -21.84
CA VAL A 42 19.79 1.18 -20.83
C VAL A 42 19.76 -0.26 -20.33
N ASP A 43 20.10 -1.22 -21.20
CA ASP A 43 20.08 -2.65 -20.84
C ASP A 43 21.27 -3.05 -19.96
N ALA A 44 22.47 -2.51 -20.22
CA ALA A 44 23.67 -2.79 -19.42
C ALA A 44 23.54 -2.29 -17.97
N GLY A 45 22.96 -1.10 -17.76
CA GLY A 45 22.73 -0.55 -16.41
C GLY A 45 21.62 -1.26 -15.64
N ALA A 46 20.63 -1.80 -16.34
CA ALA A 46 19.57 -2.61 -15.74
C ALA A 46 20.09 -4.00 -15.35
N ALA A 47 20.89 -4.64 -16.20
CA ALA A 47 21.51 -5.93 -15.92
C ALA A 47 22.46 -5.84 -14.71
N THR A 48 23.30 -4.81 -14.65
CA THR A 48 24.25 -4.61 -13.53
C THR A 48 23.50 -4.38 -12.20
N ARG A 49 22.42 -3.60 -12.22
CA ARG A 49 21.56 -3.40 -11.04
C ARG A 49 20.88 -4.71 -10.58
N HIS A 50 20.42 -5.51 -11.52
CA HIS A 50 19.81 -6.80 -11.25
C HIS A 50 20.80 -7.79 -10.63
N GLU A 51 22.03 -7.83 -11.13
CA GLU A 51 23.10 -8.65 -10.58
C GLU A 51 23.56 -8.19 -9.18
N GLN A 52 23.56 -6.89 -8.91
CA GLN A 52 23.85 -6.35 -7.59
C GLN A 52 22.75 -6.71 -6.59
N LEU A 53 21.48 -6.49 -6.93
CA LEU A 53 20.35 -6.90 -6.10
C LEU A 53 20.33 -8.41 -5.83
N ALA A 54 20.66 -9.23 -6.83
CA ALA A 54 20.72 -10.68 -6.66
C ALA A 54 21.84 -11.11 -5.71
N ARG A 55 22.99 -10.42 -5.74
CA ARG A 55 24.10 -10.68 -4.79
C ARG A 55 23.75 -10.22 -3.38
N ASP A 56 23.17 -9.04 -3.25
CA ASP A 56 22.78 -8.49 -1.94
C ASP A 56 21.72 -9.39 -1.26
N ILE A 57 20.77 -9.91 -2.02
CA ILE A 57 19.75 -10.85 -1.49
C ILE A 57 20.36 -12.20 -1.11
N ALA A 58 21.37 -12.68 -1.83
CA ALA A 58 21.99 -13.98 -1.56
C ALA A 58 22.75 -14.02 -0.21
N GLU A 59 23.16 -12.87 0.30
CA GLU A 59 23.85 -12.73 1.59
C GLU A 59 22.90 -12.56 2.79
N VAL A 60 21.60 -12.25 2.54
CA VAL A 60 20.62 -12.01 3.60
C VAL A 60 20.06 -13.36 4.12
N PRO A 61 20.03 -13.59 5.44
CA PRO A 61 19.41 -14.78 6.01
C PRO A 61 17.93 -14.91 5.63
N ALA A 62 17.47 -16.13 5.37
CA ALA A 62 16.07 -16.39 4.99
C ALA A 62 15.06 -15.84 6.02
N VAL A 63 15.40 -15.93 7.32
CA VAL A 63 14.58 -15.37 8.41
C VAL A 63 14.33 -13.88 8.22
N GLU A 64 15.34 -13.12 7.82
CA GLU A 64 15.25 -11.68 7.62
C GLU A 64 14.41 -11.35 6.38
N VAL A 65 14.60 -12.07 5.28
CA VAL A 65 13.79 -11.92 4.06
C VAL A 65 12.31 -12.21 4.34
N ILE A 66 12.01 -13.31 5.01
CA ILE A 66 10.63 -13.71 5.34
C ILE A 66 9.98 -12.68 6.28
N THR A 67 10.70 -12.26 7.31
CA THR A 67 10.19 -11.29 8.29
C THR A 67 9.90 -9.93 7.62
N THR A 68 10.82 -9.45 6.79
CA THR A 68 10.64 -8.20 6.05
C THR A 68 9.45 -8.27 5.09
N ALA A 69 9.33 -9.36 4.34
CA ALA A 69 8.19 -9.57 3.46
C ALA A 69 6.86 -9.60 4.24
N ALA A 70 6.83 -10.30 5.38
CA ALA A 70 5.64 -10.35 6.23
C ALA A 70 5.25 -8.96 6.76
N ILE A 71 6.22 -8.14 7.22
CA ILE A 71 5.97 -6.78 7.68
C ILE A 71 5.42 -5.89 6.55
N HIS A 72 5.96 -5.98 5.34
CA HIS A 72 5.43 -5.22 4.20
C HIS A 72 3.99 -5.64 3.86
N MET A 73 3.70 -6.94 3.88
CA MET A 73 2.32 -7.43 3.66
C MET A 73 1.37 -6.95 4.76
N MET A 74 1.83 -6.92 6.03
CA MET A 74 1.06 -6.40 7.15
C MET A 74 0.73 -4.92 6.97
N SER A 75 1.73 -4.11 6.62
CA SER A 75 1.54 -2.68 6.37
C SER A 75 0.57 -2.42 5.22
N ALA A 76 0.72 -3.13 4.11
CA ALA A 76 -0.19 -3.02 2.97
C ALA A 76 -1.63 -3.44 3.35
N ALA A 77 -1.79 -4.55 4.08
CA ALA A 77 -3.10 -5.00 4.55
C ALA A 77 -3.76 -4.01 5.51
N ALA A 78 -2.98 -3.39 6.42
CA ALA A 78 -3.47 -2.38 7.34
C ALA A 78 -4.04 -1.16 6.59
N VAL A 79 -3.33 -0.64 5.59
CA VAL A 79 -3.81 0.44 4.72
C VAL A 79 -5.12 0.05 4.05
N LYS A 80 -5.20 -1.17 3.49
CA LYS A 80 -6.39 -1.69 2.80
C LYS A 80 -7.58 -1.98 3.74
N CYS A 81 -7.33 -2.17 5.03
CA CYS A 81 -8.36 -2.25 6.07
C CYS A 81 -8.83 -0.87 6.58
N GLY A 82 -8.26 0.24 6.09
CA GLY A 82 -8.61 1.59 6.52
C GLY A 82 -7.89 2.04 7.80
N LEU A 83 -6.78 1.39 8.18
CA LEU A 83 -5.96 1.78 9.33
C LEU A 83 -4.87 2.82 8.97
N ALA A 84 -4.89 3.34 7.74
CA ALA A 84 -3.99 4.42 7.34
C ALA A 84 -4.39 5.73 8.04
N GLU A 85 -3.39 6.57 8.32
CA GLU A 85 -3.60 7.94 8.81
C GLU A 85 -3.48 8.93 7.65
N GLY A 86 -4.25 10.02 7.71
CA GLY A 86 -4.19 11.09 6.72
C GLY A 86 -5.53 11.36 6.02
N GLU A 87 -5.58 12.45 5.27
CA GLU A 87 -6.80 12.91 4.59
C GLU A 87 -7.24 11.95 3.48
N ASP A 88 -6.29 11.25 2.85
CA ASP A 88 -6.54 10.31 1.76
C ASP A 88 -6.74 8.85 2.24
N ALA A 89 -6.81 8.62 3.56
CA ALA A 89 -6.90 7.27 4.13
C ALA A 89 -8.11 6.47 3.61
N ALA A 90 -9.25 7.14 3.42
CA ALA A 90 -10.47 6.52 2.92
C ALA A 90 -10.36 6.05 1.46
N ASP A 91 -9.53 6.71 0.65
CA ASP A 91 -9.34 6.37 -0.76
C ASP A 91 -8.57 5.05 -0.96
N HIS A 92 -7.88 4.60 0.07
CA HIS A 92 -7.09 3.38 0.06
C HIS A 92 -7.82 2.16 0.61
N LEU A 93 -9.02 2.34 1.20
CA LEU A 93 -9.82 1.24 1.72
C LEU A 93 -10.23 0.27 0.60
N ASP A 94 -9.80 -0.98 0.70
CA ASP A 94 -10.08 -2.03 -0.26
C ASP A 94 -10.06 -3.39 0.44
N LEU A 95 -11.23 -3.84 0.88
CA LEU A 95 -11.35 -5.07 1.65
C LEU A 95 -11.10 -6.35 0.81
N ASP A 96 -11.27 -6.29 -0.51
CA ASP A 96 -10.94 -7.42 -1.37
C ASP A 96 -9.42 -7.63 -1.48
N GLU A 97 -8.66 -6.55 -1.63
CA GLU A 97 -7.20 -6.60 -1.57
C GLU A 97 -6.69 -6.94 -0.17
N ALA A 98 -7.29 -6.37 0.89
CA ALA A 98 -6.99 -6.72 2.27
C ALA A 98 -7.15 -8.22 2.53
N ARG A 99 -8.26 -8.81 2.06
CA ARG A 99 -8.53 -10.26 2.18
C ARG A 99 -7.43 -11.11 1.54
N ARG A 100 -6.98 -10.74 0.35
CA ARG A 100 -5.90 -11.45 -0.37
C ARG A 100 -4.58 -11.37 0.39
N LEU A 101 -4.21 -10.16 0.85
CA LEU A 101 -2.98 -9.92 1.61
C LEU A 101 -2.97 -10.68 2.94
N ILE A 102 -4.05 -10.60 3.73
CA ILE A 102 -4.16 -11.28 5.02
C ILE A 102 -4.14 -12.80 4.83
N THR A 103 -4.81 -13.32 3.80
CA THR A 103 -4.81 -14.76 3.52
C THR A 103 -3.43 -15.27 3.13
N ALA A 104 -2.71 -14.54 2.28
CA ALA A 104 -1.34 -14.89 1.88
C ALA A 104 -0.38 -14.79 3.06
N LEU A 105 -0.49 -13.73 3.86
CA LEU A 105 0.29 -13.53 5.08
C LEU A 105 0.07 -14.67 6.09
N ALA A 106 -1.17 -15.10 6.30
CA ALA A 106 -1.49 -16.21 7.20
C ALA A 106 -0.82 -17.52 6.74
N GLY A 107 -0.83 -17.80 5.45
CA GLY A 107 -0.11 -18.94 4.87
C GLY A 107 1.39 -18.85 5.08
N LEU A 108 1.99 -17.68 4.79
CA LEU A 108 3.42 -17.43 4.99
C LEU A 108 3.84 -17.60 6.44
N VAL A 109 3.16 -16.94 7.38
CA VAL A 109 3.48 -16.99 8.82
C VAL A 109 3.31 -18.41 9.36
N THR A 110 2.26 -19.13 8.96
CA THR A 110 2.03 -20.50 9.40
C THR A 110 3.12 -21.45 8.90
N ALA A 111 3.49 -21.36 7.64
CA ALA A 111 4.52 -22.19 7.05
C ALA A 111 5.92 -21.90 7.61
N ALA A 112 6.25 -20.61 7.81
CA ALA A 112 7.58 -20.21 8.24
C ALA A 112 7.80 -20.28 9.76
N ALA A 113 6.75 -20.30 10.56
CA ALA A 113 6.83 -20.22 12.02
C ALA A 113 7.77 -21.25 12.70
N PRO A 114 7.84 -22.52 12.25
CA PRO A 114 8.76 -23.48 12.84
C PRO A 114 10.23 -23.09 12.68
N ASP A 115 10.58 -22.46 11.54
CA ASP A 115 11.95 -22.14 11.18
C ASP A 115 12.38 -20.73 11.66
N LEU A 116 11.43 -19.83 11.87
CA LEU A 116 11.70 -18.46 12.34
C LEU A 116 12.09 -18.38 13.82
N GLY A 117 11.71 -19.39 14.62
CA GLY A 117 11.81 -19.32 16.06
C GLY A 117 10.78 -18.38 16.71
N SER A 118 10.54 -18.56 18.00
CA SER A 118 9.47 -17.86 18.73
C SER A 118 9.61 -16.35 18.76
N GLN A 119 10.84 -15.82 18.78
CA GLN A 119 11.10 -14.38 18.84
C GLN A 119 10.60 -13.63 17.58
N HIS A 120 10.70 -14.25 16.41
CA HIS A 120 10.23 -13.66 15.15
C HIS A 120 8.79 -14.07 14.82
N ALA A 121 8.42 -15.32 15.13
CA ALA A 121 7.10 -15.84 14.81
C ALA A 121 5.97 -15.24 15.68
N ALA A 122 6.23 -14.94 16.96
CA ALA A 122 5.19 -14.41 17.84
C ALA A 122 4.67 -13.04 17.40
N PRO A 123 5.53 -12.00 17.15
CA PRO A 123 5.05 -10.71 16.69
C PRO A 123 4.29 -10.77 15.35
N LEU A 124 4.70 -11.66 14.43
CA LEU A 124 4.02 -11.84 13.16
C LEU A 124 2.63 -12.45 13.34
N ARG A 125 2.47 -13.41 14.25
CA ARG A 125 1.15 -13.98 14.57
C ARG A 125 0.23 -12.96 15.25
N ASP A 126 0.76 -12.15 16.16
CA ASP A 126 -0.01 -11.12 16.87
C ASP A 126 -0.47 -10.04 15.88
N GLY A 127 0.41 -9.58 15.00
CA GLY A 127 0.07 -8.63 13.95
C GLY A 127 -0.96 -9.18 12.95
N LEU A 128 -0.81 -10.45 12.54
CA LEU A 128 -1.78 -11.13 11.69
C LEU A 128 -3.16 -11.18 12.36
N LYS A 129 -3.22 -11.57 13.63
CA LYS A 129 -4.47 -11.60 14.40
C LYS A 129 -5.12 -10.22 14.46
N SER A 130 -4.33 -9.18 14.72
CA SER A 130 -4.83 -7.80 14.74
C SER A 130 -5.43 -7.37 13.39
N LEU A 131 -4.79 -7.75 12.27
CA LEU A 131 -5.32 -7.49 10.93
C LEU A 131 -6.62 -8.25 10.63
N GLN A 132 -6.72 -9.50 11.06
CA GLN A 132 -7.94 -10.29 10.91
C GLN A 132 -9.11 -9.67 11.69
N LEU A 133 -8.85 -9.14 12.88
CA LEU A 133 -9.84 -8.40 13.67
C LEU A 133 -10.23 -7.08 13.00
N ALA A 134 -9.26 -6.29 12.55
CA ALA A 134 -9.50 -5.03 11.86
C ALA A 134 -10.30 -5.24 10.55
N PHE A 135 -9.99 -6.28 9.78
CA PHE A 135 -10.77 -6.65 8.60
C PHE A 135 -12.23 -6.94 8.95
N ARG A 136 -12.46 -7.71 10.03
CA ARG A 136 -13.82 -8.02 10.49
C ARG A 136 -14.59 -6.78 10.93
N GLU A 137 -13.93 -5.85 11.62
CA GLU A 137 -14.52 -4.58 12.05
C GLU A 137 -14.85 -3.66 10.87
N ALA A 138 -13.99 -3.64 9.83
CA ALA A 138 -14.22 -2.86 8.62
C ALA A 138 -15.31 -3.48 7.71
N SER A 139 -15.61 -4.76 7.86
CA SER A 139 -16.58 -5.47 7.03
C SER A 139 -18.01 -5.14 7.45
N VAL A 140 -18.83 -4.66 6.51
CA VAL A 140 -20.27 -4.40 6.74
C VAL A 140 -21.01 -5.68 7.11
N ILE A 141 -20.62 -6.80 6.49
CA ILE A 141 -21.16 -8.14 6.81
C ILE A 141 -19.95 -9.00 7.18
N PRO A 142 -19.75 -9.28 8.47
CA PRO A 142 -18.63 -10.12 8.91
C PRO A 142 -18.75 -11.56 8.38
N ASP A 143 -17.62 -12.15 8.03
CA ASP A 143 -17.56 -13.56 7.67
C ASP A 143 -17.96 -14.46 8.85
N PRO A 144 -18.56 -15.63 8.58
CA PRO A 144 -18.75 -16.64 9.61
C PRO A 144 -17.42 -17.09 10.22
N PRO A 145 -17.39 -17.53 11.49
CA PRO A 145 -16.18 -18.02 12.14
C PRO A 145 -15.49 -19.11 11.31
N GLY A 146 -14.19 -18.98 11.10
CA GLY A 146 -13.38 -19.89 10.31
C GLY A 146 -13.37 -19.59 8.80
N GLN A 147 -14.14 -18.62 8.31
CA GLN A 147 -14.23 -18.22 6.92
C GLN A 147 -13.59 -16.84 6.63
N GLY A 148 -13.17 -16.14 7.66
CA GLY A 148 -12.44 -14.89 7.53
C GLY A 148 -11.08 -15.05 6.83
N PRO A 149 -10.46 -13.92 6.43
CA PRO A 149 -9.20 -13.94 5.69
C PRO A 149 -8.10 -14.65 6.49
N GLY A 150 -7.56 -15.71 5.91
CA GLY A 150 -6.47 -16.51 6.51
C GLY A 150 -6.89 -17.45 7.64
N GLU A 151 -8.15 -17.43 8.13
CA GLU A 151 -8.61 -18.29 9.23
C GLU A 151 -8.49 -19.80 8.94
N LYS A 152 -8.47 -20.20 7.66
CA LYS A 152 -8.17 -21.59 7.28
C LYS A 152 -6.78 -22.08 7.72
N PHE A 153 -5.85 -21.16 7.98
CA PHE A 153 -4.49 -21.47 8.45
C PHE A 153 -4.33 -21.28 9.94
N THR A 154 -5.03 -20.31 10.53
CA THR A 154 -4.86 -19.88 11.93
C THR A 154 -5.98 -20.34 12.86
N GLY A 155 -7.09 -20.79 12.32
CA GLY A 155 -8.33 -20.99 13.06
C GLY A 155 -9.13 -19.69 13.23
N PRO A 156 -10.36 -19.77 13.76
CA PRO A 156 -11.23 -18.63 13.98
C PRO A 156 -10.60 -17.60 14.92
N VAL A 157 -10.77 -16.31 14.61
CA VAL A 157 -10.30 -15.19 15.44
C VAL A 157 -11.51 -14.63 16.19
N ALA A 158 -11.40 -14.59 17.51
CA ALA A 158 -12.41 -14.04 18.42
C ALA A 158 -11.86 -12.86 19.20
#